data_1649aad67dc0f1f9a2449a3d8f2cd919
#
_entry.id   1649aad67dc0f1f9a2449a3d8f2cd919
#
_cell.length_a   1.000
_cell.length_b   1.000
_cell.length_c   1.000
_cell.angle_alpha   90.00
_cell.angle_beta   90.00
_cell.angle_gamma   90.00
#
_symmetry.space_group_name_H-M   'P 1'
#
loop_
_entity.id
_entity.type
_entity.pdbx_description
1 polymer ?
#
loop_
_entity_poly.entity_id
_entity_poly.type
_entity_poly.pdbx_seq_one_letter_code
_entity_poly.pdbx_strand_id
1 'polypeptide(L)'
;MIIYRLTTSKFSGDLSGEGAKIYGGRWNPVGLAALYLSEFISLSILEILVRANKYNSPDSYSLLTIQLPEDSVNSIELKKLKTGWQNHIEYTRSIGEDFIRMNQALVLKVPSAIVPQEHNYLINPAHKDSKKIKIIVVELLELDKRLFQI
;
A
#
# COMPACT_ATOMS: atom_id res chain seq x y z
N MET A 1 11.58 -2.19 -10.46
CA MET A 1 11.49 -0.89 -9.77
C MET A 1 11.60 -1.09 -8.26
N ILE A 2 12.10 -0.12 -7.55
CA ILE A 2 12.27 -0.18 -6.10
C ILE A 2 11.13 0.61 -5.43
N ILE A 3 10.46 -0.04 -4.50
CA ILE A 3 9.27 0.47 -3.80
C ILE A 3 9.42 0.13 -2.32
N TYR A 4 8.69 0.81 -1.48
CA TYR A 4 8.83 0.73 -0.03
C TYR A 4 7.55 0.31 0.67
N ARG A 5 7.71 -0.43 1.75
CA ARG A 5 6.62 -0.75 2.67
C ARG A 5 7.08 -0.54 4.11
N LEU A 6 6.32 0.24 4.84
CA LEU A 6 6.47 0.33 6.28
C LEU A 6 5.39 -0.52 6.93
N THR A 7 5.78 -1.42 7.80
CA THR A 7 4.86 -2.32 8.49
C THR A 7 5.34 -2.57 9.92
N THR A 8 4.46 -3.08 10.76
CA THR A 8 4.90 -3.54 12.08
C THR A 8 5.90 -4.68 11.90
N SER A 9 6.93 -4.74 12.74
CA SER A 9 8.04 -5.69 12.58
C SER A 9 7.59 -7.14 12.60
N LYS A 10 6.53 -7.44 13.32
CA LYS A 10 5.93 -8.78 13.38
C LYS A 10 5.41 -9.28 12.00
N PHE A 11 5.09 -8.37 11.07
CA PHE A 11 4.62 -8.71 9.72
C PHE A 11 5.61 -8.39 8.62
N SER A 12 6.89 -8.21 8.95
CA SER A 12 7.92 -7.78 7.99
C SER A 12 8.13 -8.74 6.81
N GLY A 13 7.86 -10.03 6.98
CA GLY A 13 7.95 -11.01 5.90
C GLY A 13 6.64 -11.31 5.19
N ASP A 14 5.52 -10.71 5.61
CA ASP A 14 4.19 -11.04 5.11
C ASP A 14 3.85 -10.21 3.86
N LEU A 15 3.83 -10.87 2.71
CA LEU A 15 3.41 -10.31 1.43
C LEU A 15 2.05 -10.87 0.97
N SER A 16 1.29 -11.49 1.87
CA SER A 16 0.01 -12.14 1.53
C SER A 16 -1.14 -11.17 1.25
N GLY A 17 -1.05 -9.95 1.79
CA GLY A 17 -2.17 -9.01 1.73
C GLY A 17 -3.34 -9.36 2.66
N GLU A 18 -3.15 -10.26 3.59
CA GLU A 18 -4.21 -10.76 4.48
C GLU A 18 -4.78 -9.66 5.38
N GLY A 19 -3.95 -8.74 5.87
CA GLY A 19 -4.42 -7.62 6.68
C GLY A 19 -5.42 -6.75 5.95
N ALA A 20 -5.14 -6.42 4.69
CA ALA A 20 -6.08 -5.65 3.86
C ALA A 20 -7.32 -6.45 3.49
N LYS A 21 -7.23 -7.77 3.37
CA LYS A 21 -8.40 -8.65 3.17
C LYS A 21 -9.35 -8.59 4.36
N ILE A 22 -8.82 -8.57 5.57
CA ILE A 22 -9.63 -8.58 6.80
C ILE A 22 -10.31 -7.23 7.03
N TYR A 23 -9.56 -6.12 6.90
CA TYR A 23 -10.04 -4.79 7.28
C TYR A 23 -10.48 -3.92 6.12
N GLY A 24 -10.15 -4.31 4.89
CA GLY A 24 -10.27 -3.42 3.74
C GLY A 24 -9.22 -2.32 3.74
N GLY A 25 -9.04 -1.68 2.61
CA GLY A 25 -8.15 -0.54 2.43
C GLY A 25 -8.76 0.51 1.52
N ARG A 26 -7.99 1.51 1.18
CA ARG A 26 -8.43 2.59 0.26
C ARG A 26 -8.91 2.02 -1.07
N TRP A 27 -8.22 1.01 -1.61
CA TRP A 27 -8.41 0.49 -2.95
C TRP A 27 -8.88 -0.97 -2.99
N ASN A 28 -9.18 -1.58 -1.84
CA ASN A 28 -9.73 -2.94 -1.81
C ASN A 28 -10.85 -3.08 -0.81
N PRO A 29 -11.93 -3.80 -1.16
CA PRO A 29 -12.97 -4.12 -0.19
C PRO A 29 -12.52 -5.23 0.76
N VAL A 30 -13.21 -5.37 1.88
CA VAL A 30 -13.09 -6.54 2.76
C VAL A 30 -13.36 -7.81 1.95
N GLY A 31 -12.55 -8.82 2.16
CA GLY A 31 -12.67 -10.13 1.49
C GLY A 31 -11.72 -10.33 0.31
N LEU A 32 -11.08 -9.28 -0.21
CA LEU A 32 -10.06 -9.38 -1.25
C LEU A 32 -8.70 -8.98 -0.71
N ALA A 33 -7.72 -9.87 -0.85
CA ALA A 33 -6.35 -9.60 -0.45
C ALA A 33 -5.70 -8.54 -1.35
N ALA A 34 -4.97 -7.62 -0.75
CA ALA A 34 -4.20 -6.60 -1.45
C ALA A 34 -2.99 -6.20 -0.60
N LEU A 35 -1.87 -5.92 -1.25
CA LEU A 35 -0.68 -5.43 -0.58
C LEU A 35 -0.42 -4.00 -1.03
N TYR A 36 -0.16 -3.11 -0.09
CA TYR A 36 0.07 -1.69 -0.35
C TYR A 36 1.55 -1.35 -0.16
N LEU A 37 2.12 -0.72 -1.17
CA LEU A 37 3.50 -0.21 -1.16
C LEU A 37 3.47 1.27 -1.53
N SER A 38 4.54 1.99 -1.21
CA SER A 38 4.64 3.44 -1.49
C SER A 38 5.87 3.77 -2.31
N GLU A 39 5.76 4.80 -3.14
CA GLU A 39 6.82 5.29 -4.02
C GLU A 39 8.04 5.77 -3.23
N PHE A 40 7.79 6.41 -2.08
CA PHE A 40 8.84 6.99 -1.23
C PHE A 40 8.73 6.49 0.21
N ILE A 41 9.86 6.45 0.89
CA ILE A 41 9.91 6.09 2.33
C ILE A 41 9.07 7.06 3.16
N SER A 42 9.18 8.37 2.89
CA SER A 42 8.39 9.39 3.60
C SER A 42 6.90 9.22 3.39
N LEU A 43 6.47 8.87 2.18
CA LEU A 43 5.06 8.57 1.91
C LEU A 43 4.58 7.35 2.70
N SER A 44 5.39 6.29 2.79
CA SER A 44 5.01 5.11 3.59
C SER A 44 4.85 5.43 5.08
N ILE A 45 5.65 6.38 5.60
CA ILE A 45 5.49 6.89 6.97
C ILE A 45 4.16 7.64 7.13
N LEU A 46 3.84 8.54 6.21
CA LEU A 46 2.57 9.28 6.24
C LEU A 46 1.36 8.34 6.18
N GLU A 47 1.41 7.34 5.33
CA GLU A 47 0.34 6.34 5.21
C GLU A 47 0.12 5.55 6.50
N ILE A 48 1.17 5.23 7.23
CA ILE A 48 1.07 4.60 8.54
C ILE A 48 0.48 5.56 9.57
N LEU A 49 0.93 6.82 9.59
CA LEU A 49 0.50 7.81 10.58
C LEU A 49 -1.00 8.10 10.53
N VAL A 50 -1.60 8.16 9.34
CA VAL A 50 -3.04 8.42 9.23
C VAL A 50 -3.89 7.24 9.70
N ARG A 51 -3.30 6.04 9.76
CA ARG A 51 -3.97 4.83 10.26
C ARG A 51 -3.65 4.56 11.73
N ALA A 52 -2.55 5.11 12.24
CA ALA A 52 -2.12 4.86 13.61
C ALA A 52 -3.12 5.44 14.60
N ASN A 53 -3.65 4.57 15.47
CA ASN A 53 -4.35 5.03 16.64
C ASN A 53 -3.32 5.52 17.66
N LYS A 54 -3.50 6.73 18.20
CA LYS A 54 -2.62 7.31 19.21
C LYS A 54 -2.37 6.39 20.42
N TYR A 55 -3.30 5.49 20.68
CA TYR A 55 -3.27 4.62 21.87
C TYR A 55 -2.68 3.23 21.61
N ASN A 56 -2.51 2.85 20.34
CA ASN A 56 -2.04 1.52 19.94
C ASN A 56 -0.90 1.59 18.93
N SER A 57 0.02 2.53 19.13
CA SER A 57 1.25 2.57 18.35
C SER A 57 2.04 1.28 18.62
N PRO A 58 2.33 0.46 17.61
CA PRO A 58 3.18 -0.71 17.82
C PRO A 58 4.59 -0.28 18.22
N ASP A 59 5.24 -1.09 19.05
CA ASP A 59 6.54 -0.77 19.63
C ASP A 59 7.67 -0.70 18.60
N SER A 60 7.48 -1.33 17.42
CA SER A 60 8.49 -1.30 16.37
C SER A 60 7.91 -1.41 14.97
N TYR A 61 8.56 -0.75 14.03
CA TYR A 61 8.28 -0.80 12.60
C TYR A 61 9.49 -1.33 11.84
N SER A 62 9.22 -2.00 10.74
CA SER A 62 10.24 -2.39 9.77
C SER A 62 9.96 -1.72 8.44
N LEU A 63 11.01 -1.18 7.84
CA LEU A 63 11.02 -0.65 6.49
C LEU A 63 11.52 -1.75 5.55
N LEU A 64 10.69 -2.09 4.58
CA LEU A 64 11.04 -3.03 3.53
C LEU A 64 11.36 -2.26 2.26
N THR A 65 12.52 -2.57 1.68
CA THR A 65 12.85 -2.18 0.31
C THR A 65 12.50 -3.37 -0.57
N ILE A 66 11.61 -3.15 -1.54
CA ILE A 66 11.02 -4.21 -2.34
C ILE A 66 11.29 -3.94 -3.81
N GLN A 67 11.71 -4.98 -4.52
CA GLN A 67 11.84 -4.94 -5.98
C GLN A 67 10.60 -5.56 -6.62
N LEU A 68 9.95 -4.77 -7.50
CA LEU A 68 8.83 -5.19 -8.32
C LEU A 68 9.26 -5.37 -9.78
N PRO A 69 8.66 -6.34 -10.51
CA PRO A 69 8.80 -6.39 -11.97
C PRO A 69 8.15 -5.15 -12.61
N GLU A 70 8.75 -4.66 -13.70
CA GLU A 70 8.27 -3.45 -14.37
C GLU A 70 7.29 -3.72 -15.52
N ASP A 71 7.18 -4.96 -15.94
CA ASP A 71 6.40 -5.39 -17.10
C ASP A 71 4.93 -5.70 -16.79
N SER A 72 4.51 -5.56 -15.54
CA SER A 72 3.17 -5.91 -15.09
C SER A 72 2.55 -4.82 -14.21
N VAL A 73 2.61 -3.57 -14.68
CA VAL A 73 2.14 -2.39 -13.94
C VAL A 73 1.11 -1.63 -14.76
N ASN A 74 -0.11 -1.53 -14.23
CA ASN A 74 -1.14 -0.61 -14.71
C ASN A 74 -1.14 0.66 -13.86
N SER A 75 -1.69 1.75 -14.38
CA SER A 75 -1.76 3.04 -13.67
C SER A 75 -3.14 3.65 -13.75
N ILE A 76 -3.55 4.30 -12.66
CA ILE A 76 -4.70 5.22 -12.65
C ILE A 76 -4.16 6.64 -12.55
N GLU A 77 -4.40 7.46 -13.56
CA GLU A 77 -4.00 8.84 -13.55
C GLU A 77 -4.94 9.69 -12.68
N LEU A 78 -4.37 10.62 -11.92
CA LEU A 78 -5.13 11.50 -11.03
C LEU A 78 -6.29 12.21 -11.74
N LYS A 79 -6.05 12.69 -12.97
CA LYS A 79 -7.07 13.41 -13.77
C LYS A 79 -8.28 12.55 -14.16
N LYS A 80 -8.17 11.22 -14.12
CA LYS A 80 -9.26 10.29 -14.43
C LYS A 80 -10.14 9.98 -13.22
N LEU A 81 -9.71 10.34 -12.03
CA LEU A 81 -10.49 10.18 -10.82
C LEU A 81 -11.48 11.34 -10.68
N LYS A 82 -12.67 11.04 -10.17
CA LYS A 82 -13.67 12.09 -9.93
C LYS A 82 -13.19 13.06 -8.86
N THR A 83 -13.67 14.30 -8.94
CA THR A 83 -13.37 15.33 -7.93
C THR A 83 -13.80 14.86 -6.53
N GLY A 84 -12.92 15.04 -5.55
CA GLY A 84 -13.19 14.63 -4.17
C GLY A 84 -13.10 13.13 -3.91
N TRP A 85 -12.46 12.38 -4.80
CA TRP A 85 -12.31 10.91 -4.69
C TRP A 85 -11.73 10.46 -3.34
N GLN A 86 -10.91 11.29 -2.69
CA GLN A 86 -10.33 11.00 -1.39
C GLN A 86 -11.39 10.76 -0.29
N ASN A 87 -12.57 11.33 -0.48
CA ASN A 87 -13.69 11.21 0.45
C ASN A 87 -14.72 10.13 0.05
N HIS A 88 -14.43 9.38 -1.02
CA HIS A 88 -15.35 8.36 -1.56
C HIS A 88 -14.68 6.98 -1.58
N ILE A 89 -14.59 6.34 -0.43
CA ILE A 89 -13.89 5.07 -0.29
C ILE A 89 -14.51 3.94 -1.13
N GLU A 90 -15.83 3.92 -1.26
CA GLU A 90 -16.52 2.91 -2.08
C GLU A 90 -16.14 3.02 -3.57
N TYR A 91 -15.93 4.25 -4.03
CA TYR A 91 -15.50 4.51 -5.40
C TYR A 91 -14.08 3.96 -5.66
N THR A 92 -13.12 4.28 -4.80
CA THR A 92 -11.75 3.78 -4.95
C THR A 92 -11.66 2.27 -4.73
N ARG A 93 -12.43 1.72 -3.80
CA ARG A 93 -12.51 0.27 -3.59
C ARG A 93 -13.06 -0.45 -4.82
N SER A 94 -14.05 0.11 -5.48
CA SER A 94 -14.59 -0.43 -6.73
C SER A 94 -13.52 -0.53 -7.83
N ILE A 95 -12.69 0.50 -7.97
CA ILE A 95 -11.59 0.51 -8.95
C ILE A 95 -10.57 -0.59 -8.64
N GLY A 96 -10.14 -0.68 -7.39
CA GLY A 96 -9.18 -1.70 -6.98
C GLY A 96 -9.75 -3.13 -7.01
N GLU A 97 -11.04 -3.29 -6.70
CA GLU A 97 -11.73 -4.58 -6.83
C GLU A 97 -11.72 -5.07 -8.27
N ASP A 98 -12.05 -4.22 -9.22
CA ASP A 98 -12.01 -4.57 -10.65
C ASP A 98 -10.59 -4.98 -11.07
N PHE A 99 -9.59 -4.23 -10.65
CA PHE A 99 -8.18 -4.57 -10.91
C PHE A 99 -7.83 -5.97 -10.38
N ILE A 100 -8.17 -6.27 -9.13
CA ILE A 100 -7.86 -7.56 -8.50
C ILE A 100 -8.60 -8.71 -9.20
N ARG A 101 -9.88 -8.54 -9.47
CA ARG A 101 -10.72 -9.58 -10.08
C ARG A 101 -10.38 -9.84 -11.53
N MET A 102 -10.06 -8.81 -12.30
CA MET A 102 -9.62 -8.96 -13.69
C MET A 102 -8.25 -9.63 -13.79
N ASN A 103 -7.41 -9.46 -12.80
CA ASN A 103 -6.12 -10.15 -12.65
C ASN A 103 -5.21 -10.06 -13.89
N GLN A 104 -5.24 -8.94 -14.60
CA GLN A 104 -4.48 -8.72 -15.83
C GLN A 104 -3.06 -8.19 -15.59
N ALA A 105 -2.84 -7.57 -14.45
CA ALA A 105 -1.54 -7.04 -14.04
C ALA A 105 -1.29 -7.33 -12.56
N LEU A 106 -0.02 -7.39 -12.19
CA LEU A 106 0.40 -7.60 -10.80
C LEU A 106 0.19 -6.35 -9.97
N VAL A 107 0.43 -5.17 -10.56
CA VAL A 107 0.53 -3.90 -9.86
C VAL A 107 -0.41 -2.87 -10.47
N LEU A 108 -1.12 -2.15 -9.60
CA LEU A 108 -1.87 -0.94 -9.97
C LEU A 108 -1.22 0.26 -9.26
N LYS A 109 -0.63 1.16 -10.03
CA LYS A 109 -0.11 2.44 -9.54
C LYS A 109 -1.26 3.41 -9.36
N VAL A 110 -1.42 3.95 -8.16
CA VAL A 110 -2.54 4.82 -7.79
C VAL A 110 -2.05 6.08 -7.11
N PRO A 111 -2.74 7.22 -7.25
CA PRO A 111 -2.41 8.42 -6.48
C PRO A 111 -2.59 8.16 -4.98
N SER A 112 -1.73 8.75 -4.15
CA SER A 112 -1.94 8.77 -2.71
C SER A 112 -3.09 9.71 -2.36
N ALA A 113 -3.96 9.30 -1.43
CA ALA A 113 -5.01 10.18 -0.92
C ALA A 113 -4.45 11.29 -0.01
N ILE A 114 -3.25 11.09 0.53
CA ILE A 114 -2.59 12.05 1.42
C ILE A 114 -1.77 13.07 0.62
N VAL A 115 -0.99 12.60 -0.35
CA VAL A 115 -0.15 13.40 -1.23
C VAL A 115 -0.49 13.03 -2.67
N PRO A 116 -1.51 13.65 -3.29
CA PRO A 116 -2.01 13.22 -4.61
C PRO A 116 -0.98 13.30 -5.75
N GLN A 117 0.10 14.05 -5.55
CA GLN A 117 1.21 14.14 -6.50
C GLN A 117 2.17 12.94 -6.43
N GLU A 118 2.05 12.14 -5.39
CA GLU A 118 2.85 10.93 -5.19
C GLU A 118 1.97 9.68 -5.32
N HIS A 119 2.59 8.51 -5.41
CA HIS A 119 1.88 7.29 -5.74
C HIS A 119 2.08 6.18 -4.70
N ASN A 120 1.01 5.44 -4.49
CA ASN A 120 1.04 4.13 -3.88
C ASN A 120 0.90 3.04 -4.95
N TYR A 121 1.28 1.83 -4.61
CA TYR A 121 1.23 0.67 -5.49
C TYR A 121 0.39 -0.41 -4.83
N LEU A 122 -0.73 -0.75 -5.47
CA LEU A 122 -1.59 -1.84 -5.05
C LEU A 122 -1.11 -3.11 -5.75
N ILE A 123 -0.77 -4.13 -4.97
CA ILE A 123 -0.33 -5.41 -5.48
C ILE A 123 -1.45 -6.42 -5.35
N ASN A 124 -1.68 -7.19 -6.41
CA ASN A 124 -2.57 -8.35 -6.38
C ASN A 124 -1.76 -9.60 -5.98
N PRO A 125 -1.87 -10.09 -4.74
CA PRO A 125 -1.06 -11.24 -4.31
C PRO A 125 -1.42 -12.54 -5.04
N ALA A 126 -2.61 -12.61 -5.63
CA ALA A 126 -3.07 -13.79 -6.37
C ALA A 126 -2.57 -13.82 -7.82
N HIS A 127 -1.93 -12.77 -8.31
CA HIS A 127 -1.40 -12.73 -9.66
C HIS A 127 -0.23 -13.71 -9.83
N LYS A 128 -0.15 -14.34 -11.01
CA LYS A 128 0.90 -15.33 -11.33
C LYS A 128 2.34 -14.80 -11.11
N ASP A 129 2.55 -13.50 -11.31
CA ASP A 129 3.86 -12.85 -11.15
C ASP A 129 4.14 -12.39 -9.72
N SER A 130 3.26 -12.64 -8.76
CA SER A 130 3.48 -12.27 -7.35
C SER A 130 4.76 -12.89 -6.78
N LYS A 131 5.12 -14.08 -7.24
CA LYS A 131 6.38 -14.76 -6.88
C LYS A 131 7.65 -14.05 -7.36
N LYS A 132 7.54 -13.08 -8.27
CA LYS A 132 8.66 -12.26 -8.74
C LYS A 132 8.98 -11.09 -7.82
N ILE A 133 8.13 -10.82 -6.85
CA ILE A 133 8.36 -9.76 -5.86
C ILE A 133 9.49 -10.20 -4.94
N LYS A 134 10.47 -9.31 -4.72
CA LYS A 134 11.63 -9.61 -3.88
C LYS A 134 11.78 -8.56 -2.79
N ILE A 135 11.88 -9.01 -1.54
CA ILE A 135 12.30 -8.16 -0.43
C ILE A 135 13.84 -8.09 -0.49
N ILE A 136 14.36 -6.90 -0.77
CA ILE A 136 15.81 -6.66 -0.90
C ILE A 136 16.44 -6.41 0.47
N VAL A 137 15.80 -5.56 1.27
CA VAL A 137 16.29 -5.16 2.59
C VAL A 137 15.11 -5.07 3.55
N VAL A 138 15.31 -5.53 4.77
CA VAL A 138 14.44 -5.30 5.91
C VAL A 138 15.24 -4.61 6.98
N GLU A 139 14.82 -3.44 7.42
CA GLU A 139 15.52 -2.70 8.47
C GLU A 139 14.55 -2.13 9.49
N LEU A 140 14.95 -2.07 10.75
CA LEU A 140 14.16 -1.41 11.78
C LEU A 140 14.13 0.08 11.50
N LEU A 141 12.94 0.68 11.60
CA LEU A 141 12.75 2.11 11.49
C LEU A 141 12.13 2.64 12.77
N GLU A 142 12.91 3.41 13.50
CA GLU A 142 12.41 4.18 14.64
C GLU A 142 11.75 5.45 14.13
N LEU A 143 10.45 5.60 14.37
CA LEU A 143 9.73 6.81 14.00
C LEU A 143 10.00 7.90 15.05
N ASP A 144 10.26 9.10 14.60
CA ASP A 144 10.43 10.26 15.47
C ASP A 144 9.16 10.47 16.31
N LYS A 145 9.32 10.54 17.62
CA LYS A 145 8.20 10.65 18.57
C LYS A 145 7.32 11.87 18.34
N ARG A 146 7.87 12.92 17.75
CA ARG A 146 7.11 14.16 17.42
C ARG A 146 5.99 13.89 16.39
N LEU A 147 6.13 12.84 15.56
CA LEU A 147 5.09 12.48 14.60
C LEU A 147 3.79 12.03 15.25
N PHE A 148 3.83 11.58 16.49
CA PHE A 148 2.67 11.07 17.24
C PHE A 148 2.09 12.09 18.24
N GLN A 149 2.58 13.30 18.25
CA GLN A 149 2.18 14.35 19.21
C GLN A 149 1.08 15.31 18.68
N ILE A 150 0.46 14.99 17.58
CA ILE A 150 -0.59 15.81 16.95
C ILE A 150 -1.93 15.56 17.61
#